data_77b14777a3b66478d3f4e596cc80cf3b
#
_entry.id   77b14777a3b66478d3f4e596cc80cf3b
#
_cell.length_a   1.000
_cell.length_b   1.000
_cell.length_c   1.000
_cell.angle_alpha   90.00
_cell.angle_beta   90.00
_cell.angle_gamma   90.00
#
_symmetry.space_group_name_H-M   'P 1'
#
loop_
_entity.id
_entity.type
_entity.pdbx_description
1 polymer ?
#
loop_
_entity_poly.entity_id
_entity_poly.type
_entity_poly.pdbx_seq_one_letter_code
_entity_poly.pdbx_strand_id
1 'polypeptide(L)'
;RRTPLAPSSSPPDLPTIGMANSATETNNMADIDRLLAAMVEHGASDLHLSTGCKPILRKDGSIVSMRNEPVLTPESSWSLLRAIMPEKNVAEFEELHDTDFAYELDGHGRFRCNIFLDHKGPGAVFRLIPTNILTCDQLGLPEAVKKFCQLSKGLVLVTGPTGSGKSTTLAAMIDLINSTRSEHIITIEDPIEFVHPNKRCLVNQREVHTHTKGFKSALRAALREDPDIVLVGEM
;
A
#
# COMPACT_ATOMS: atom_id res chain seq x y z
N ARG A 1 9.00 41.95 36.91
CA ARG A 1 9.50 42.12 35.52
C ARG A 1 9.71 40.73 34.98
N ARG A 2 8.85 40.32 34.05
CA ARG A 2 8.99 39.02 33.32
C ARG A 2 9.82 39.32 32.07
N THR A 3 10.90 38.59 31.91
CA THR A 3 11.74 38.58 30.70
C THR A 3 10.99 37.86 29.56
N PRO A 4 10.99 38.41 28.31
CA PRO A 4 10.37 37.71 27.17
C PRO A 4 11.18 36.45 26.79
N LEU A 5 10.49 35.36 26.55
CA LEU A 5 11.05 34.15 25.95
C LEU A 5 11.50 34.45 24.52
N ALA A 6 12.70 33.99 24.15
CA ALA A 6 13.24 34.06 22.81
C ALA A 6 12.40 33.19 21.83
N PRO A 7 12.32 33.56 20.54
CA PRO A 7 11.58 32.77 19.55
C PRO A 7 12.24 31.40 19.36
N SER A 8 11.39 30.36 19.29
CA SER A 8 11.77 28.97 19.09
C SER A 8 12.56 28.81 17.80
N SER A 9 13.68 28.09 17.89
CA SER A 9 14.52 27.68 16.77
C SER A 9 13.71 26.92 15.74
N SER A 10 13.89 27.24 14.45
CA SER A 10 13.36 26.51 13.31
C SER A 10 13.74 25.03 13.41
N PRO A 11 12.86 24.11 12.98
CA PRO A 11 13.20 22.68 12.95
C PRO A 11 14.42 22.44 12.04
N PRO A 12 15.24 21.41 12.33
CA PRO A 12 16.42 21.09 11.53
C PRO A 12 16.02 20.75 10.09
N ASP A 13 16.82 21.25 9.14
CA ASP A 13 16.62 20.99 7.71
C ASP A 13 16.75 19.48 7.42
N LEU A 14 15.65 18.89 6.94
CA LEU A 14 15.66 17.53 6.42
C LEU A 14 16.41 17.46 5.08
N PRO A 15 17.11 16.34 4.76
CA PRO A 15 17.68 16.14 3.45
C PRO A 15 16.58 16.19 2.37
N THR A 16 16.92 16.72 1.19
CA THR A 16 15.93 17.05 0.14
C THR A 16 16.33 16.50 -1.22
N ILE A 17 15.35 16.02 -2.00
CA ILE A 17 15.51 15.57 -3.39
C ILE A 17 14.88 16.58 -4.35
N GLY A 18 15.55 16.91 -5.45
CA GLY A 18 15.01 17.73 -6.55
C GLY A 18 14.32 16.86 -7.57
N MET A 19 13.16 17.27 -8.10
CA MET A 19 12.53 16.63 -9.26
C MET A 19 13.27 17.04 -10.55
N ALA A 20 13.48 16.07 -11.45
CA ALA A 20 13.86 16.37 -12.82
C ALA A 20 12.64 16.99 -13.53
N ASN A 21 12.82 18.17 -14.17
CA ASN A 21 11.79 18.77 -15.01
C ASN A 21 11.56 17.91 -16.26
N SER A 22 10.56 17.04 -16.25
CA SER A 22 9.98 16.51 -17.49
C SER A 22 8.77 17.38 -17.84
N ALA A 23 9.02 18.45 -18.58
CA ALA A 23 7.97 19.19 -19.25
C ALA A 23 7.61 18.40 -20.51
N THR A 24 6.51 17.65 -20.47
CA THR A 24 5.59 17.41 -21.60
C THR A 24 4.56 16.33 -21.22
N GLU A 25 3.36 16.69 -21.41
CA GLU A 25 2.07 15.99 -21.27
C GLU A 25 1.29 16.40 -20.01
N THR A 26 0.53 17.49 -20.18
CA THR A 26 -0.58 17.87 -19.31
C THR A 26 -1.70 16.85 -19.48
N ASN A 27 -1.53 15.69 -18.89
CA ASN A 27 -2.61 14.77 -18.63
C ASN A 27 -3.31 15.23 -17.34
N ASN A 28 -4.62 15.08 -17.27
CA ASN A 28 -5.53 15.53 -16.20
C ASN A 28 -5.32 14.68 -14.90
N MET A 29 -4.08 14.56 -14.44
CA MET A 29 -3.71 13.86 -13.20
C MET A 29 -4.05 14.76 -12.00
N ALA A 30 -4.68 14.19 -10.99
CA ALA A 30 -4.84 14.87 -9.71
C ALA A 30 -3.46 15.24 -9.14
N ASP A 31 -3.38 16.36 -8.39
CA ASP A 31 -2.10 16.79 -7.81
C ASP A 31 -1.46 15.73 -6.90
N ILE A 32 -2.27 14.90 -6.26
CA ILE A 32 -1.80 13.78 -5.44
C ILE A 32 -1.15 12.69 -6.30
N ASP A 33 -1.68 12.41 -7.49
CA ASP A 33 -1.15 11.38 -8.39
C ASP A 33 0.27 11.71 -8.82
N ARG A 34 0.55 12.99 -9.06
CA ARG A 34 1.89 13.48 -9.36
C ARG A 34 2.87 13.20 -8.22
N LEU A 35 2.44 13.36 -6.97
CA LEU A 35 3.28 13.07 -5.80
C LEU A 35 3.50 11.56 -5.62
N LEU A 36 2.48 10.74 -5.89
CA LEU A 36 2.59 9.27 -5.86
C LEU A 36 3.47 8.74 -7.00
N ALA A 37 3.34 9.28 -8.21
CA ALA A 37 4.22 8.96 -9.32
C ALA A 37 5.68 9.27 -8.98
N ALA A 38 5.95 10.46 -8.47
CA ALA A 38 7.29 10.85 -8.03
C ALA A 38 7.83 9.94 -6.90
N MET A 39 7.00 9.49 -5.98
CA MET A 39 7.37 8.51 -4.96
C MET A 39 7.91 7.22 -5.62
N VAL A 40 7.19 6.70 -6.62
CA VAL A 40 7.59 5.48 -7.36
C VAL A 40 8.88 5.71 -8.14
N GLU A 41 8.98 6.81 -8.90
CA GLU A 41 10.16 7.16 -9.71
C GLU A 41 11.43 7.29 -8.85
N HIS A 42 11.31 7.82 -7.65
CA HIS A 42 12.44 7.94 -6.72
C HIS A 42 12.75 6.65 -5.96
N GLY A 43 11.99 5.57 -6.15
CA GLY A 43 12.15 4.30 -5.44
C GLY A 43 11.92 4.44 -3.93
N ALA A 44 11.00 5.33 -3.54
CA ALA A 44 10.61 5.50 -2.14
C ALA A 44 9.54 4.48 -1.73
N SER A 45 9.57 4.04 -0.48
CA SER A 45 8.61 3.09 0.06
C SER A 45 7.33 3.75 0.53
N ASP A 46 7.43 5.00 1.05
CA ASP A 46 6.28 5.72 1.60
C ASP A 46 6.35 7.22 1.22
N LEU A 47 5.17 7.81 1.01
CA LEU A 47 4.95 9.25 0.93
C LEU A 47 4.19 9.69 2.19
N HIS A 48 4.71 10.69 2.88
CA HIS A 48 4.07 11.31 4.02
C HIS A 48 3.61 12.71 3.66
N LEU A 49 2.35 12.99 3.87
CA LEU A 49 1.77 14.33 3.82
C LEU A 49 1.41 14.75 5.25
N SER A 50 1.94 15.86 5.69
CA SER A 50 1.64 16.43 7.02
C SER A 50 1.47 17.92 6.91
N THR A 51 0.40 18.43 7.45
CA THR A 51 0.14 19.88 7.53
C THR A 51 1.30 20.61 8.21
N GLY A 52 1.73 21.72 7.63
CA GLY A 52 2.89 22.49 8.09
C GLY A 52 4.24 21.98 7.56
N CYS A 53 4.27 20.93 6.77
CA CYS A 53 5.48 20.38 6.15
C CYS A 53 5.35 20.31 4.62
N LYS A 54 6.48 20.26 3.92
CA LYS A 54 6.49 19.82 2.52
C LYS A 54 6.21 18.33 2.47
N PRO A 55 5.70 17.78 1.34
CA PRO A 55 5.65 16.34 1.14
C PRO A 55 7.01 15.67 1.40
N ILE A 56 6.98 14.51 2.06
CA ILE A 56 8.18 13.81 2.53
C ILE A 56 8.13 12.38 1.99
N LEU A 57 9.23 11.93 1.40
CA LEU A 57 9.43 10.56 0.96
C LEU A 57 10.21 9.77 2.02
N ARG A 58 9.90 8.49 2.18
CA ARG A 58 10.75 7.53 2.87
C ARG A 58 11.52 6.73 1.85
N LYS A 59 12.83 6.88 1.83
CA LYS A 59 13.73 6.16 0.93
C LYS A 59 14.85 5.53 1.74
N ASP A 60 15.11 4.24 1.53
CA ASP A 60 16.17 3.48 2.21
C ASP A 60 16.14 3.67 3.75
N GLY A 61 14.93 3.70 4.33
CA GLY A 61 14.70 3.90 5.75
C GLY A 61 14.79 5.36 6.23
N SER A 62 15.29 6.29 5.41
CA SER A 62 15.43 7.71 5.74
C SER A 62 14.26 8.53 5.19
N ILE A 63 13.91 9.63 5.89
CA ILE A 63 12.92 10.60 5.41
C ILE A 63 13.58 11.76 4.69
N VAL A 64 13.03 12.12 3.52
CA VAL A 64 13.61 13.13 2.62
C VAL A 64 12.50 14.05 2.13
N SER A 65 12.66 15.36 2.29
CA SER A 65 11.67 16.35 1.87
C SER A 65 11.75 16.60 0.35
N MET A 66 10.59 16.75 -0.30
CA MET A 66 10.48 17.13 -1.71
C MET A 66 10.72 18.62 -1.89
N ARG A 67 11.88 19.00 -2.46
CA ARG A 67 12.35 20.43 -2.49
C ARG A 67 11.39 21.37 -3.19
N ASN A 68 10.83 20.94 -4.31
CA ASN A 68 10.06 21.81 -5.21
C ASN A 68 8.58 21.90 -4.83
N GLU A 69 8.17 21.16 -3.79
CA GLU A 69 6.79 21.19 -3.31
C GLU A 69 6.57 22.30 -2.30
N PRO A 70 5.38 22.90 -2.27
CA PRO A 70 5.02 23.87 -1.25
C PRO A 70 4.86 23.20 0.12
N VAL A 71 4.89 24.02 1.18
CA VAL A 71 4.47 23.59 2.51
C VAL A 71 2.95 23.42 2.49
N LEU A 72 2.45 22.28 2.99
CA LEU A 72 1.04 21.98 3.03
C LEU A 72 0.33 22.80 4.11
N THR A 73 -0.77 23.45 3.74
CA THR A 73 -1.73 24.03 4.69
C THR A 73 -2.83 22.99 5.00
N PRO A 74 -3.66 23.17 6.05
CA PRO A 74 -4.79 22.30 6.31
C PRO A 74 -5.71 22.14 5.07
N GLU A 75 -5.98 23.26 4.37
CA GLU A 75 -6.86 23.30 3.21
C GLU A 75 -6.25 22.57 2.01
N SER A 76 -4.96 22.80 1.71
CA SER A 76 -4.26 22.13 0.61
C SER A 76 -4.09 20.64 0.88
N SER A 77 -3.78 20.26 2.12
CA SER A 77 -3.69 18.87 2.54
C SER A 77 -5.04 18.17 2.35
N TRP A 78 -6.12 18.75 2.86
CA TRP A 78 -7.47 18.20 2.69
C TRP A 78 -7.88 18.08 1.23
N SER A 79 -7.63 19.12 0.43
CA SER A 79 -7.96 19.10 -1.00
C SER A 79 -7.27 17.95 -1.75
N LEU A 80 -5.98 17.72 -1.49
CA LEU A 80 -5.24 16.60 -2.08
C LEU A 80 -5.84 15.24 -1.68
N LEU A 81 -6.12 15.06 -0.39
CA LEU A 81 -6.61 13.80 0.15
C LEU A 81 -8.03 13.50 -0.29
N ARG A 82 -8.93 14.51 -0.22
CA ARG A 82 -10.33 14.37 -0.61
C ARG A 82 -10.50 13.96 -2.07
N ALA A 83 -9.58 14.36 -2.93
CA ALA A 83 -9.64 14.08 -4.36
C ALA A 83 -9.60 12.56 -4.70
N ILE A 84 -8.99 11.76 -3.83
CA ILE A 84 -8.83 10.31 -4.04
C ILE A 84 -9.62 9.45 -3.04
N MET A 85 -10.21 10.06 -2.02
CA MET A 85 -10.97 9.33 -0.99
C MET A 85 -12.30 8.83 -1.55
N PRO A 86 -12.63 7.52 -1.42
CA PRO A 86 -13.97 7.03 -1.62
C PRO A 86 -14.96 7.68 -0.64
N GLU A 87 -16.20 7.88 -1.06
CA GLU A 87 -17.22 8.55 -0.23
C GLU A 87 -17.44 7.88 1.15
N LYS A 88 -17.34 6.54 1.22
CA LYS A 88 -17.40 5.79 2.50
C LYS A 88 -16.28 6.19 3.45
N ASN A 89 -15.06 6.40 2.91
CA ASN A 89 -13.89 6.76 3.70
C ASN A 89 -13.89 8.23 4.11
N VAL A 90 -14.54 9.09 3.32
CA VAL A 90 -14.81 10.47 3.75
C VAL A 90 -15.72 10.49 4.96
N ALA A 91 -16.84 9.76 4.93
CA ALA A 91 -17.76 9.67 6.05
C ALA A 91 -17.08 9.06 7.30
N GLU A 92 -16.25 8.01 7.11
CA GLU A 92 -15.48 7.39 8.18
C GLU A 92 -14.47 8.38 8.81
N PHE A 93 -13.75 9.14 7.98
CA PHE A 93 -12.81 10.15 8.44
C PHE A 93 -13.50 11.30 9.19
N GLU A 94 -14.68 11.72 8.75
CA GLU A 94 -15.46 12.75 9.44
C GLU A 94 -15.93 12.29 10.83
N GLU A 95 -16.18 10.97 11.01
CA GLU A 95 -16.62 10.38 12.27
C GLU A 95 -15.44 10.02 13.20
N LEU A 96 -14.40 9.35 12.64
CA LEU A 96 -13.33 8.72 13.43
C LEU A 96 -12.01 9.50 13.41
N HIS A 97 -11.86 10.48 12.50
CA HIS A 97 -10.62 11.22 12.24
C HIS A 97 -9.44 10.35 11.77
N ASP A 98 -9.74 9.17 11.28
CA ASP A 98 -8.82 8.17 10.73
C ASP A 98 -9.55 7.30 9.72
N THR A 99 -8.88 6.91 8.62
CA THR A 99 -9.42 5.97 7.65
C THR A 99 -8.32 5.33 6.83
N ASP A 100 -8.51 4.06 6.48
CA ASP A 100 -7.63 3.27 5.61
C ASP A 100 -8.34 2.87 4.32
N PHE A 101 -7.66 2.97 3.20
CA PHE A 101 -8.15 2.44 1.91
C PHE A 101 -6.98 2.17 0.96
N ALA A 102 -7.27 1.45 -0.13
CA ALA A 102 -6.31 1.26 -1.20
C ALA A 102 -6.63 2.21 -2.37
N TYR A 103 -5.59 2.78 -2.96
CA TYR A 103 -5.65 3.62 -4.15
C TYR A 103 -4.77 3.05 -5.24
N GLU A 104 -5.28 2.96 -6.46
CA GLU A 104 -4.55 2.48 -7.62
C GLU A 104 -4.30 3.61 -8.60
N LEU A 105 -3.04 3.80 -8.98
CA LEU A 105 -2.61 4.79 -9.97
C LEU A 105 -2.08 4.04 -11.19
N ASP A 106 -2.79 4.16 -12.31
CA ASP A 106 -2.46 3.49 -13.57
C ASP A 106 -1.00 3.73 -13.97
N GLY A 107 -0.30 2.66 -14.30
CA GLY A 107 1.11 2.69 -14.69
C GLY A 107 2.12 2.88 -13.56
N HIS A 108 1.68 3.18 -12.33
CA HIS A 108 2.57 3.44 -11.19
C HIS A 108 2.41 2.43 -10.04
N GLY A 109 1.21 1.83 -9.89
CA GLY A 109 0.97 0.79 -8.92
C GLY A 109 -0.15 1.09 -7.93
N ARG A 110 -0.26 0.25 -6.92
CA ARG A 110 -1.28 0.32 -5.88
C ARG A 110 -0.67 0.81 -4.57
N PHE A 111 -1.40 1.65 -3.86
CA PHE A 111 -0.96 2.26 -2.61
C PHE A 111 -1.95 1.92 -1.49
N ARG A 112 -1.43 1.57 -0.32
CA ARG A 112 -2.18 1.62 0.93
C ARG A 112 -2.15 3.05 1.44
N CYS A 113 -3.32 3.61 1.70
CA CYS A 113 -3.51 4.98 2.15
C CYS A 113 -4.07 4.96 3.57
N ASN A 114 -3.35 5.51 4.53
CA ASN A 114 -3.88 5.85 5.85
C ASN A 114 -3.98 7.37 5.94
N ILE A 115 -5.17 7.88 6.20
CA ILE A 115 -5.45 9.31 6.37
C ILE A 115 -5.88 9.54 7.81
N PHE A 116 -5.28 10.53 8.45
CA PHE A 116 -5.51 10.84 9.86
C PHE A 116 -5.58 12.35 10.12
N LEU A 117 -6.15 12.73 11.24
CA LEU A 117 -6.15 14.10 11.72
C LEU A 117 -5.18 14.23 12.89
N ASP A 118 -4.21 15.15 12.78
CA ASP A 118 -3.37 15.55 13.91
C ASP A 118 -3.68 16.99 14.39
N HIS A 119 -2.96 17.47 15.40
CA HIS A 119 -3.17 18.82 15.95
C HIS A 119 -2.90 19.96 14.95
N LYS A 120 -2.26 19.71 13.83
CA LYS A 120 -1.96 20.70 12.79
C LYS A 120 -2.99 20.67 11.66
N GLY A 121 -3.67 19.55 11.48
CA GLY A 121 -4.65 19.35 10.42
C GLY A 121 -4.57 17.94 9.80
N PRO A 122 -5.20 17.73 8.64
CA PRO A 122 -5.18 16.46 7.95
C PRO A 122 -3.77 16.06 7.50
N GLY A 123 -3.44 14.80 7.70
CA GLY A 123 -2.21 14.16 7.22
C GLY A 123 -2.49 12.81 6.59
N ALA A 124 -1.51 12.26 5.89
CA ALA A 124 -1.61 10.93 5.29
C ALA A 124 -0.25 10.24 5.17
N VAL A 125 -0.30 8.91 5.17
CA VAL A 125 0.81 8.06 4.76
C VAL A 125 0.34 7.16 3.63
N PHE A 126 1.08 7.21 2.52
CA PHE A 126 0.88 6.33 1.38
C PHE A 126 2.03 5.35 1.31
N ARG A 127 1.73 4.06 1.30
CA ARG A 127 2.71 3.00 1.14
C ARG A 127 2.52 2.30 -0.20
N LEU A 128 3.58 2.22 -1.00
CA LEU A 128 3.56 1.46 -2.24
C LEU A 128 3.40 -0.04 -1.93
N ILE A 129 2.39 -0.65 -2.52
CA ILE A 129 2.20 -2.10 -2.48
C ILE A 129 3.08 -2.69 -3.61
N PRO A 130 4.04 -3.58 -3.28
CA PRO A 130 4.94 -4.14 -4.27
C PRO A 130 4.18 -4.94 -5.34
N THR A 131 4.45 -4.65 -6.60
CA THR A 131 3.97 -5.47 -7.74
C THR A 131 4.98 -6.53 -8.14
N ASN A 132 6.25 -6.38 -7.72
CA ASN A 132 7.31 -7.34 -8.02
C ASN A 132 7.36 -8.41 -6.93
N ILE A 133 6.84 -9.58 -7.26
CA ILE A 133 6.84 -10.74 -6.36
C ILE A 133 8.14 -11.51 -6.57
N LEU A 134 8.93 -11.64 -5.49
CA LEU A 134 10.13 -12.47 -5.50
C LEU A 134 9.74 -13.95 -5.63
N THR A 135 10.46 -14.69 -6.46
CA THR A 135 10.24 -16.13 -6.61
C THR A 135 10.70 -16.91 -5.38
N CYS A 136 10.19 -18.15 -5.23
CA CYS A 136 10.65 -19.05 -4.17
C CYS A 136 12.18 -19.25 -4.18
N ASP A 137 12.79 -19.25 -5.37
CA ASP A 137 14.25 -19.42 -5.53
C ASP A 137 15.01 -18.16 -5.09
N GLN A 138 14.54 -16.98 -5.47
CA GLN A 138 15.13 -15.71 -5.03
C GLN A 138 15.05 -15.50 -3.51
N LEU A 139 13.99 -16.01 -2.88
CA LEU A 139 13.84 -16.03 -1.42
C LEU A 139 14.65 -17.13 -0.72
N GLY A 140 15.26 -18.05 -1.48
CA GLY A 140 15.98 -19.19 -0.91
C GLY A 140 15.07 -20.17 -0.15
N LEU A 141 13.79 -20.27 -0.54
CA LEU A 141 12.85 -21.16 0.16
C LEU A 141 13.22 -22.62 -0.02
N PRO A 142 13.17 -23.44 1.05
CA PRO A 142 13.46 -24.87 0.97
C PRO A 142 12.57 -25.61 -0.04
N GLU A 143 13.09 -26.68 -0.66
CA GLU A 143 12.33 -27.54 -1.57
C GLU A 143 11.04 -28.10 -0.96
N ALA A 144 11.03 -28.31 0.36
CA ALA A 144 9.83 -28.74 1.08
C ALA A 144 8.67 -27.74 0.92
N VAL A 145 8.97 -26.43 0.94
CA VAL A 145 7.96 -25.36 0.75
C VAL A 145 7.44 -25.38 -0.70
N LYS A 146 8.32 -25.54 -1.68
CA LYS A 146 7.92 -25.65 -3.09
C LYS A 146 7.03 -26.86 -3.35
N LYS A 147 7.27 -27.98 -2.63
CA LYS A 147 6.41 -29.18 -2.71
C LYS A 147 4.99 -28.92 -2.24
N PHE A 148 4.77 -28.02 -1.27
CA PHE A 148 3.41 -27.62 -0.86
C PHE A 148 2.62 -27.00 -2.01
N CYS A 149 3.27 -26.29 -2.92
CA CYS A 149 2.63 -25.70 -4.10
C CYS A 149 2.14 -26.74 -5.12
N GLN A 150 2.54 -28.01 -4.97
CA GLN A 150 2.14 -29.13 -5.85
C GLN A 150 0.99 -29.95 -5.27
N LEU A 151 0.58 -29.70 -4.03
CA LEU A 151 -0.50 -30.44 -3.38
C LEU A 151 -1.83 -30.18 -4.09
N SER A 152 -2.64 -31.22 -4.23
CA SER A 152 -4.00 -31.13 -4.78
C SER A 152 -5.07 -30.90 -3.71
N LYS A 153 -4.73 -31.07 -2.44
CA LYS A 153 -5.62 -30.87 -1.28
C LYS A 153 -4.83 -30.77 0.01
N GLY A 154 -5.39 -30.13 0.99
CA GLY A 154 -4.82 -29.98 2.33
C GLY A 154 -4.89 -28.56 2.84
N LEU A 155 -4.27 -28.31 3.98
CA LEU A 155 -4.14 -27.01 4.60
C LEU A 155 -2.65 -26.75 4.84
N VAL A 156 -2.18 -25.58 4.43
CA VAL A 156 -0.83 -25.07 4.70
C VAL A 156 -0.95 -23.85 5.60
N LEU A 157 -0.25 -23.86 6.73
CA LEU A 157 -0.21 -22.72 7.66
C LEU A 157 1.18 -22.09 7.64
N VAL A 158 1.23 -20.75 7.47
CA VAL A 158 2.45 -19.96 7.57
C VAL A 158 2.33 -19.08 8.80
N THR A 159 3.18 -19.35 9.81
CA THR A 159 3.13 -18.68 11.11
C THR A 159 4.43 -17.95 11.42
N GLY A 160 4.36 -16.93 12.26
CA GLY A 160 5.52 -16.15 12.70
C GLY A 160 5.13 -14.72 13.11
N PRO A 161 6.03 -13.97 13.75
CA PRO A 161 5.78 -12.59 14.13
C PRO A 161 5.62 -11.66 12.92
N THR A 162 5.11 -10.45 13.16
CA THR A 162 5.06 -9.41 12.13
C THR A 162 6.46 -9.12 11.59
N GLY A 163 6.59 -8.94 10.27
CA GLY A 163 7.86 -8.68 9.60
C GLY A 163 8.75 -9.92 9.38
N SER A 164 8.29 -11.14 9.74
CA SER A 164 9.07 -12.38 9.51
C SER A 164 9.03 -12.90 8.07
N GLY A 165 8.36 -12.22 7.15
CA GLY A 165 8.26 -12.60 5.75
C GLY A 165 7.11 -13.57 5.42
N LYS A 166 6.09 -13.70 6.28
CA LYS A 166 4.92 -14.56 6.03
C LYS A 166 4.24 -14.25 4.68
N SER A 167 3.83 -13.01 4.50
CA SER A 167 3.13 -12.55 3.29
C SER A 167 4.01 -12.66 2.05
N THR A 168 5.30 -12.33 2.17
CA THR A 168 6.28 -12.50 1.10
C THR A 168 6.43 -13.97 0.68
N THR A 169 6.46 -14.88 1.67
CA THR A 169 6.52 -16.32 1.43
C THR A 169 5.25 -16.82 0.74
N LEU A 170 4.08 -16.42 1.24
CA LEU A 170 2.79 -16.77 0.63
C LEU A 170 2.68 -16.23 -0.79
N ALA A 171 3.08 -14.98 -1.02
CA ALA A 171 3.08 -14.39 -2.36
C ALA A 171 3.97 -15.18 -3.34
N ALA A 172 5.17 -15.57 -2.92
CA ALA A 172 6.07 -16.40 -3.73
C ALA A 172 5.49 -17.79 -4.03
N MET A 173 4.80 -18.40 -3.07
CA MET A 173 4.12 -19.70 -3.27
C MET A 173 2.96 -19.54 -4.25
N ILE A 174 2.12 -18.53 -4.10
CA ILE A 174 1.01 -18.23 -5.04
C ILE A 174 1.56 -17.94 -6.44
N ASP A 175 2.65 -17.19 -6.54
CA ASP A 175 3.26 -16.89 -7.83
C ASP A 175 3.84 -18.16 -8.51
N LEU A 176 4.44 -19.06 -7.75
CA LEU A 176 4.90 -20.35 -8.25
C LEU A 176 3.73 -21.19 -8.78
N ILE A 177 2.62 -21.27 -8.03
CA ILE A 177 1.40 -21.97 -8.46
C ILE A 177 0.85 -21.31 -9.74
N ASN A 178 0.68 -20.00 -9.73
CA ASN A 178 0.16 -19.21 -10.85
C ASN A 178 1.01 -19.33 -12.13
N SER A 179 2.31 -19.59 -11.97
CA SER A 179 3.23 -19.78 -13.09
C SER A 179 3.29 -21.22 -13.61
N THR A 180 2.92 -22.22 -12.81
CA THR A 180 3.14 -23.64 -13.12
C THR A 180 1.86 -24.46 -13.29
N ARG A 181 0.75 -24.03 -12.68
CA ARG A 181 -0.55 -24.75 -12.71
C ARG A 181 -1.57 -23.95 -13.54
N SER A 182 -2.68 -24.59 -13.93
CA SER A 182 -3.77 -23.97 -14.68
C SER A 182 -5.05 -24.15 -13.88
N GLU A 183 -5.23 -23.32 -12.86
CA GLU A 183 -6.22 -23.46 -11.79
C GLU A 183 -6.83 -22.12 -11.42
N HIS A 184 -7.88 -22.14 -10.58
CA HIS A 184 -8.51 -20.95 -10.04
C HIS A 184 -8.01 -20.67 -8.61
N ILE A 185 -7.38 -19.53 -8.43
CA ILE A 185 -6.87 -19.04 -7.14
C ILE A 185 -7.77 -17.91 -6.64
N ILE A 186 -8.27 -18.03 -5.43
CA ILE A 186 -8.97 -16.93 -4.73
C ILE A 186 -8.13 -16.52 -3.53
N THR A 187 -7.86 -15.21 -3.38
CA THR A 187 -7.27 -14.67 -2.17
C THR A 187 -8.29 -13.84 -1.40
N ILE A 188 -8.20 -13.86 -0.07
CA ILE A 188 -9.00 -13.06 0.86
C ILE A 188 -8.01 -12.41 1.83
N GLU A 189 -7.85 -11.11 1.76
CA GLU A 189 -6.77 -10.36 2.43
C GLU A 189 -7.30 -9.07 3.09
N ASP A 190 -6.56 -8.54 4.08
CA ASP A 190 -6.90 -7.30 4.77
C ASP A 190 -5.63 -6.51 5.17
N PRO A 191 -5.14 -5.62 4.29
CA PRO A 191 -5.45 -5.47 2.86
C PRO A 191 -4.68 -6.45 1.95
N ILE A 192 -4.87 -6.34 0.62
CA ILE A 192 -4.03 -7.03 -0.36
C ILE A 192 -2.61 -6.49 -0.27
N GLU A 193 -1.63 -7.37 0.04
CA GLU A 193 -0.21 -6.98 0.17
C GLU A 193 0.59 -7.14 -1.13
N PHE A 194 0.16 -8.03 -2.04
CA PHE A 194 0.78 -8.26 -3.34
C PHE A 194 -0.28 -8.44 -4.41
N VAL A 195 -0.13 -7.76 -5.55
CA VAL A 195 -1.03 -7.93 -6.69
C VAL A 195 -0.50 -9.05 -7.59
N HIS A 196 -1.30 -10.09 -7.78
CA HIS A 196 -0.98 -11.23 -8.64
C HIS A 196 -1.62 -11.08 -10.01
N PRO A 197 -0.86 -10.83 -11.10
CA PRO A 197 -1.42 -10.87 -12.45
C PRO A 197 -1.83 -12.30 -12.83
N ASN A 198 -2.85 -12.44 -13.66
CA ASN A 198 -3.15 -13.74 -14.25
C ASN A 198 -1.98 -14.20 -15.13
N LYS A 199 -1.44 -15.40 -14.84
CA LYS A 199 -0.41 -16.07 -15.66
C LYS A 199 -1.00 -17.31 -16.30
N ARG A 200 -0.87 -18.48 -15.65
CA ARG A 200 -1.52 -19.72 -16.06
C ARG A 200 -2.79 -20.02 -15.29
N CYS A 201 -2.91 -19.45 -14.09
CA CYS A 201 -4.11 -19.50 -13.28
C CYS A 201 -5.01 -18.27 -13.52
N LEU A 202 -6.31 -18.46 -13.25
CA LEU A 202 -7.21 -17.35 -12.96
C LEU A 202 -7.00 -16.95 -11.51
N VAL A 203 -6.70 -15.66 -11.23
CA VAL A 203 -6.49 -15.16 -9.87
C VAL A 203 -7.54 -14.09 -9.56
N ASN A 204 -8.34 -14.34 -8.54
CA ASN A 204 -9.29 -13.37 -7.99
C ASN A 204 -8.87 -12.99 -6.58
N GLN A 205 -8.49 -11.72 -6.38
CA GLN A 205 -8.09 -11.20 -5.08
C GLN A 205 -9.22 -10.36 -4.48
N ARG A 206 -9.58 -10.68 -3.25
CA ARG A 206 -10.67 -10.00 -2.51
C ARG A 206 -10.11 -9.36 -1.25
N GLU A 207 -10.24 -8.05 -1.16
CA GLU A 207 -9.87 -7.28 0.00
C GLU A 207 -11.06 -7.12 0.94
N VAL A 208 -10.85 -7.41 2.21
CA VAL A 208 -11.83 -7.20 3.27
C VAL A 208 -12.12 -5.69 3.38
N HIS A 209 -13.33 -5.35 3.78
CA HIS A 209 -13.87 -3.99 3.83
C HIS A 209 -14.00 -3.26 2.48
N THR A 210 -13.32 -3.71 1.43
CA THR A 210 -13.43 -3.16 0.07
C THR A 210 -14.30 -4.02 -0.84
N HIS A 211 -13.96 -5.31 -0.97
CA HIS A 211 -14.66 -6.26 -1.87
C HIS A 211 -15.55 -7.24 -1.10
N THR A 212 -15.42 -7.31 0.21
CA THR A 212 -16.23 -8.17 1.09
C THR A 212 -16.33 -7.56 2.49
N LYS A 213 -17.35 -7.98 3.25
CA LYS A 213 -17.58 -7.47 4.60
C LYS A 213 -16.69 -8.08 5.68
N GLY A 214 -15.93 -9.14 5.37
CA GLY A 214 -15.07 -9.83 6.32
C GLY A 214 -14.68 -11.23 5.85
N PHE A 215 -13.65 -11.78 6.46
CA PHE A 215 -13.07 -13.09 6.12
C PHE A 215 -14.11 -14.23 6.09
N LYS A 216 -14.95 -14.34 7.12
CA LYS A 216 -15.98 -15.39 7.23
C LYS A 216 -16.99 -15.37 6.07
N SER A 217 -17.46 -14.18 5.68
CA SER A 217 -18.39 -14.01 4.56
C SER A 217 -17.73 -14.31 3.23
N ALA A 218 -16.50 -13.84 3.04
CA ALA A 218 -15.71 -14.06 1.85
C ALA A 218 -15.38 -15.54 1.65
N LEU A 219 -14.93 -16.23 2.69
CA LEU A 219 -14.61 -17.66 2.63
C LEU A 219 -15.84 -18.51 2.28
N ARG A 220 -17.02 -18.20 2.87
CA ARG A 220 -18.27 -18.86 2.48
C ARG A 220 -18.65 -18.64 1.01
N ALA A 221 -18.39 -17.45 0.49
CA ALA A 221 -18.65 -17.16 -0.91
C ALA A 221 -17.66 -17.91 -1.82
N ALA A 222 -16.37 -17.84 -1.50
CA ALA A 222 -15.30 -18.49 -2.23
C ALA A 222 -15.56 -19.98 -2.49
N LEU A 223 -16.09 -20.72 -1.50
CA LEU A 223 -16.44 -22.13 -1.67
C LEU A 223 -17.53 -22.41 -2.75
N ARG A 224 -18.17 -21.39 -3.29
CA ARG A 224 -19.16 -21.48 -4.39
C ARG A 224 -18.67 -20.84 -5.70
N GLU A 225 -17.45 -20.36 -5.68
CA GLU A 225 -16.82 -19.66 -6.81
C GLU A 225 -15.86 -20.60 -7.58
N ASP A 226 -15.98 -21.93 -7.36
CA ASP A 226 -15.18 -22.98 -8.00
C ASP A 226 -13.65 -22.78 -7.82
N PRO A 227 -13.15 -22.60 -6.59
CA PRO A 227 -11.73 -22.43 -6.35
C PRO A 227 -11.01 -23.78 -6.27
N ASP A 228 -9.83 -23.86 -6.85
CA ASP A 228 -8.86 -24.94 -6.59
C ASP A 228 -7.99 -24.59 -5.40
N ILE A 229 -7.68 -23.30 -5.24
CA ILE A 229 -6.80 -22.78 -4.17
C ILE A 229 -7.43 -21.55 -3.54
N VAL A 230 -7.44 -21.52 -2.20
CA VAL A 230 -7.86 -20.35 -1.44
C VAL A 230 -6.74 -19.93 -0.51
N LEU A 231 -6.29 -18.66 -0.63
CA LEU A 231 -5.43 -18.02 0.33
C LEU A 231 -6.26 -17.16 1.27
N VAL A 232 -6.04 -17.32 2.59
CA VAL A 232 -6.59 -16.44 3.62
C VAL A 232 -5.41 -15.72 4.28
N GLY A 233 -5.36 -14.40 4.15
CA GLY A 233 -4.20 -13.59 4.54
C GLY A 233 -3.92 -13.60 6.04
N GLU A 234 -5.00 -13.67 6.85
CA GLU A 234 -4.90 -13.83 8.31
C GLU A 234 -6.11 -14.58 8.88
N MET A 235 -5.92 -15.18 10.07
CA MET A 235 -6.95 -15.91 10.81
C MET A 235 -6.91 -15.54 12.30
#